data_e89ccebb67196e6b83b32a62524c3e2b
#
_entry.id   e89ccebb67196e6b83b32a62524c3e2b
#
_cell.length_a   1.000
_cell.length_b   1.000
_cell.length_c   1.000
_cell.angle_alpha   90.00
_cell.angle_beta   90.00
_cell.angle_gamma   90.00
#
_symmetry.space_group_name_H-M   'P 1'
#
loop_
_entity.id
_entity.type
_entity.pdbx_description
1 polymer ?
#
loop_
_entity_poly.entity_id
_entity_poly.type
_entity_poly.pdbx_seq_one_letter_code
_entity_poly.pdbx_strand_id
1 'polypeptide(L)'
;MASRIAEKLAAKKAAIYIRVSTHWQVDKDSLKVQRRELIAYVTLVLGITDYVVFEDPGYSAKNTDRPEYQAMMDRIRTGEFTHLVVWKIDRISRNLIDFASMHDELQSLGVTFVSKNEQFDTSSAIGEAMMRIILIFAELERKTTAERVTAVMLSRASDGQWNGGRVPFGYSWSKETKTFSIVPEEA
;
A
#
# COMPACT_ATOMS: atom_id res chain seq x y z
N MET A 1 -15.70 -30.20 -12.37
CA MET A 1 -15.77 -29.20 -11.28
C MET A 1 -15.04 -29.64 -10.01
N ALA A 2 -15.19 -30.86 -9.53
CA ALA A 2 -14.49 -31.38 -8.32
C ALA A 2 -12.95 -31.39 -8.45
N SER A 3 -12.39 -31.67 -9.62
CA SER A 3 -10.93 -31.67 -9.87
C SER A 3 -10.28 -30.28 -9.68
N ARG A 4 -10.91 -29.19 -10.15
CA ARG A 4 -10.43 -27.81 -9.97
C ARG A 4 -10.51 -27.32 -8.51
N ILE A 5 -11.45 -27.85 -7.72
CA ILE A 5 -11.58 -27.57 -6.29
C ILE A 5 -10.49 -28.34 -5.53
N ALA A 6 -10.20 -29.56 -5.90
CA ALA A 6 -9.13 -30.37 -5.32
C ALA A 6 -7.73 -29.83 -5.66
N GLU A 7 -7.49 -29.34 -6.88
CA GLU A 7 -6.23 -28.66 -7.26
C GLU A 7 -6.04 -27.31 -6.52
N LYS A 8 -7.12 -26.57 -6.27
CA LYS A 8 -7.06 -25.31 -5.50
C LYS A 8 -6.85 -25.55 -4.00
N LEU A 9 -7.13 -26.76 -3.50
CA LEU A 9 -6.77 -27.22 -2.15
C LEU A 9 -5.33 -27.76 -2.06
N ALA A 10 -4.66 -28.04 -3.19
CA ALA A 10 -3.48 -28.89 -3.24
C ALA A 10 -2.14 -28.20 -3.00
N ALA A 11 -1.99 -26.86 -3.10
CA ALA A 11 -0.71 -26.21 -2.80
C ALA A 11 -0.91 -24.76 -2.34
N LYS A 12 -1.25 -24.60 -1.06
CA LYS A 12 -1.15 -23.27 -0.45
C LYS A 12 0.32 -22.85 -0.42
N LYS A 13 0.63 -21.67 -0.99
CA LYS A 13 1.94 -21.07 -0.95
C LYS A 13 1.85 -19.67 -0.39
N ALA A 14 2.74 -19.33 0.55
CA ALA A 14 2.73 -18.04 1.22
C ALA A 14 3.90 -17.16 0.79
N ALA A 15 3.62 -15.89 0.49
CA ALA A 15 4.60 -14.81 0.51
C ALA A 15 4.64 -14.23 1.93
N ILE A 16 5.80 -14.24 2.56
CA ILE A 16 6.04 -13.63 3.87
C ILE A 16 6.80 -12.34 3.63
N TYR A 17 6.22 -11.19 3.98
CA TYR A 17 6.88 -9.91 3.82
C TYR A 17 7.31 -9.32 5.16
N ILE A 18 8.59 -8.96 5.24
CA ILE A 18 9.23 -8.40 6.43
C ILE A 18 9.89 -7.07 6.09
N ARG A 19 9.65 -6.07 6.92
CA ARG A 19 10.27 -4.77 6.78
C ARG A 19 10.63 -4.17 8.15
N VAL A 20 11.81 -3.58 8.25
CA VAL A 20 12.24 -2.79 9.40
C VAL A 20 12.65 -1.39 8.99
N SER A 21 12.43 -0.42 9.86
CA SER A 21 12.82 0.97 9.65
C SER A 21 14.33 1.19 9.87
N THR A 22 14.86 2.33 9.43
CA THR A 22 16.28 2.69 9.36
C THR A 22 17.05 2.81 10.68
N HIS A 23 16.50 2.53 11.86
CA HIS A 23 17.22 2.53 13.13
C HIS A 23 18.02 1.23 13.35
N TRP A 24 19.22 1.23 12.85
CA TRP A 24 20.11 0.08 12.53
C TRP A 24 20.48 -0.91 13.64
N GLN A 25 20.44 -0.58 14.91
CA GLN A 25 20.96 -1.48 15.95
C GLN A 25 19.89 -2.24 16.76
N VAL A 26 18.75 -1.65 17.00
CA VAL A 26 17.63 -2.28 17.69
C VAL A 26 16.84 -3.23 16.77
N ASP A 27 16.94 -3.00 15.45
CA ASP A 27 16.09 -3.67 14.45
C ASP A 27 16.65 -5.00 13.89
N LYS A 28 17.97 -5.29 14.05
CA LYS A 28 18.53 -6.57 13.55
C LYS A 28 18.01 -7.80 14.32
N ASP A 29 17.85 -7.68 15.62
CA ASP A 29 17.26 -8.74 16.44
C ASP A 29 15.74 -8.83 16.21
N SER A 30 15.09 -7.70 15.95
CA SER A 30 13.69 -7.62 15.56
C SER A 30 13.40 -8.33 14.23
N LEU A 31 14.28 -8.22 13.22
CA LEU A 31 14.14 -8.93 11.94
C LEU A 31 14.16 -10.45 12.12
N LYS A 32 15.18 -10.95 12.82
CA LYS A 32 15.32 -12.39 13.09
C LYS A 32 14.13 -12.95 13.86
N VAL A 33 13.65 -12.20 14.85
CA VAL A 33 12.48 -12.58 15.64
C VAL A 33 11.23 -12.59 14.77
N GLN A 34 10.96 -11.50 14.01
CA GLN A 34 9.82 -11.43 13.11
C GLN A 34 9.83 -12.56 12.08
N ARG A 35 10.99 -12.82 11.45
CA ARG A 35 11.15 -13.91 10.50
C ARG A 35 10.80 -15.26 11.11
N ARG A 36 11.41 -15.59 12.25
CA ARG A 36 11.17 -16.87 12.95
C ARG A 36 9.70 -17.03 13.31
N GLU A 37 9.10 -15.98 13.86
CA GLU A 37 7.70 -16.04 14.31
C GLU A 37 6.70 -16.06 13.15
N LEU A 38 6.96 -15.36 12.04
CA LEU A 38 6.12 -15.42 10.85
C LEU A 38 6.20 -16.81 10.18
N ILE A 39 7.40 -17.38 10.07
CA ILE A 39 7.58 -18.74 9.55
C ILE A 39 6.83 -19.74 10.44
N ALA A 40 6.99 -19.65 11.76
CA ALA A 40 6.27 -20.52 12.70
C ALA A 40 4.74 -20.34 12.56
N TYR A 41 4.24 -19.12 12.43
CA TYR A 41 2.84 -18.84 12.23
C TYR A 41 2.30 -19.44 10.91
N VAL A 42 3.00 -19.23 9.81
CA VAL A 42 2.64 -19.79 8.49
C VAL A 42 2.61 -21.31 8.51
N THR A 43 3.60 -21.94 9.15
CA THR A 43 3.71 -23.41 9.16
C THR A 43 2.79 -24.07 10.18
N LEU A 44 2.70 -23.54 11.41
CA LEU A 44 1.98 -24.19 12.50
C LEU A 44 0.52 -23.76 12.60
N VAL A 45 0.20 -22.50 12.27
CA VAL A 45 -1.16 -21.97 12.41
C VAL A 45 -1.90 -22.04 11.06
N LEU A 46 -1.28 -21.58 9.97
CA LEU A 46 -1.92 -21.63 8.65
C LEU A 46 -1.75 -22.98 7.94
N GLY A 47 -0.86 -23.86 8.43
CA GLY A 47 -0.60 -25.16 7.82
C GLY A 47 0.06 -25.09 6.43
N ILE A 48 0.77 -23.99 6.14
CA ILE A 48 1.43 -23.76 4.84
C ILE A 48 2.91 -24.04 4.99
N THR A 49 3.41 -25.04 4.27
CA THR A 49 4.82 -25.45 4.30
C THR A 49 5.65 -24.88 3.16
N ASP A 50 5.00 -24.49 2.04
CA ASP A 50 5.67 -23.81 0.92
C ASP A 50 5.53 -22.29 1.08
N TYR A 51 6.65 -21.60 1.29
CA TYR A 51 6.67 -20.15 1.47
C TYR A 51 7.95 -19.52 0.93
N VAL A 52 7.87 -18.23 0.61
CA VAL A 52 9.01 -17.40 0.24
C VAL A 52 9.03 -16.17 1.14
N VAL A 53 10.21 -15.80 1.61
CA VAL A 53 10.41 -14.62 2.46
C VAL A 53 11.01 -13.48 1.63
N PHE A 54 10.38 -12.31 1.69
CA PHE A 54 10.80 -11.06 1.09
C PHE A 54 11.16 -10.07 2.19
N GLU A 55 12.35 -9.51 2.15
CA GLU A 55 12.88 -8.65 3.22
C GLU A 55 13.37 -7.31 2.66
N ASP A 56 12.77 -6.21 3.09
CA ASP A 56 13.22 -4.84 2.77
C ASP A 56 13.83 -4.17 4.03
N PRO A 57 15.12 -4.41 4.34
CA PRO A 57 15.78 -3.77 5.47
C PRO A 57 16.03 -2.29 5.18
N GLY A 58 15.62 -1.41 6.10
CA GLY A 58 15.93 0.02 6.02
C GLY A 58 15.05 0.87 5.11
N TYR A 59 13.99 0.31 4.54
CA TYR A 59 13.06 1.06 3.68
C TYR A 59 11.87 1.63 4.45
N SER A 60 11.37 2.80 4.01
CA SER A 60 10.17 3.41 4.58
C SER A 60 8.90 2.78 4.01
N ALA A 61 7.87 2.60 4.85
CA ALA A 61 6.54 2.18 4.37
C ALA A 61 5.72 3.35 3.76
N LYS A 62 6.36 4.50 3.51
CA LYS A 62 5.67 5.67 2.92
C LYS A 62 5.48 5.57 1.41
N ASN A 63 6.28 4.76 0.74
CA ASN A 63 6.19 4.51 -0.70
C ASN A 63 6.35 3.02 -0.98
N THR A 64 6.02 2.63 -2.18
CA THR A 64 6.12 1.25 -2.69
C THR A 64 7.42 0.97 -3.45
N ASP A 65 8.36 1.96 -3.52
CA ASP A 65 9.68 1.80 -4.16
C ASP A 65 10.62 0.97 -3.28
N ARG A 66 10.21 -0.28 -3.00
CA ARG A 66 10.92 -1.26 -2.19
C ARG A 66 11.17 -2.48 -3.06
N PRO A 67 12.45 -2.84 -3.32
CA PRO A 67 12.78 -3.88 -4.31
C PRO A 67 12.11 -5.22 -4.03
N GLU A 68 12.17 -5.69 -2.78
CA GLU A 68 11.59 -6.98 -2.42
C GLU A 68 10.05 -6.93 -2.40
N TYR A 69 9.44 -5.79 -2.02
CA TYR A 69 8.01 -5.59 -2.14
C TYR A 69 7.55 -5.67 -3.61
N GLN A 70 8.25 -5.00 -4.53
CA GLN A 70 7.93 -5.06 -5.95
C GLN A 70 8.10 -6.47 -6.50
N ALA A 71 9.23 -7.14 -6.21
CA ALA A 71 9.46 -8.51 -6.62
C ALA A 71 8.39 -9.47 -6.09
N MET A 72 7.94 -9.27 -4.84
CA MET A 72 6.84 -10.03 -4.24
C MET A 72 5.54 -9.82 -5.01
N MET A 73 5.15 -8.55 -5.26
CA MET A 73 3.91 -8.23 -5.95
C MET A 73 3.91 -8.76 -7.39
N ASP A 74 5.03 -8.67 -8.10
CA ASP A 74 5.16 -9.23 -9.44
C ASP A 74 4.93 -10.75 -9.45
N ARG A 75 5.50 -11.47 -8.48
CA ARG A 75 5.27 -12.91 -8.34
C ARG A 75 3.84 -13.26 -7.87
N ILE A 76 3.21 -12.39 -7.07
CA ILE A 76 1.79 -12.53 -6.72
C ILE A 76 0.93 -12.42 -7.98
N ARG A 77 1.21 -11.46 -8.87
CA ARG A 77 0.51 -11.26 -10.15
C ARG A 77 0.63 -12.46 -11.09
N THR A 78 1.72 -13.21 -11.01
CA THR A 78 1.85 -14.48 -11.78
C THR A 78 1.04 -15.63 -11.19
N GLY A 79 0.33 -15.44 -10.07
CA GLY A 79 -0.46 -16.46 -9.42
C GLY A 79 0.34 -17.47 -8.60
N GLU A 80 1.58 -17.14 -8.25
CA GLU A 80 2.46 -18.05 -7.52
C GLU A 80 2.02 -18.26 -6.07
N PHE A 81 1.38 -17.27 -5.45
CA PHE A 81 1.03 -17.29 -4.04
C PHE A 81 -0.48 -17.29 -3.81
N THR A 82 -0.91 -17.95 -2.74
CA THR A 82 -2.29 -17.95 -2.25
C THR A 82 -2.47 -17.09 -1.01
N HIS A 83 -1.38 -16.78 -0.30
CA HIS A 83 -1.40 -15.99 0.92
C HIS A 83 -0.27 -14.95 0.90
N LEU A 84 -0.57 -13.74 1.37
CA LEU A 84 0.41 -12.72 1.75
C LEU A 84 0.35 -12.53 3.26
N VAL A 85 1.46 -12.80 3.94
CA VAL A 85 1.54 -12.77 5.40
C VAL A 85 2.54 -11.71 5.86
N VAL A 86 2.10 -10.83 6.77
CA VAL A 86 2.92 -9.77 7.34
C VAL A 86 2.91 -9.79 8.85
N TRP A 87 3.88 -9.13 9.47
CA TRP A 87 3.93 -8.97 10.93
C TRP A 87 2.83 -8.06 11.45
N LYS A 88 2.69 -6.89 10.79
CA LYS A 88 1.68 -5.85 11.04
C LYS A 88 1.34 -5.15 9.75
N ILE A 89 0.14 -4.59 9.66
CA ILE A 89 -0.32 -3.82 8.50
C ILE A 89 0.63 -2.64 8.22
N ASP A 90 1.15 -1.96 9.26
CA ASP A 90 2.09 -0.84 9.13
C ASP A 90 3.44 -1.23 8.51
N ARG A 91 3.76 -2.51 8.45
CA ARG A 91 4.95 -3.02 7.78
C ARG A 91 4.80 -3.03 6.28
N ILE A 92 3.60 -3.24 5.77
CA ILE A 92 3.36 -3.25 4.33
C ILE A 92 2.95 -1.88 3.81
N SER A 93 2.06 -1.18 4.51
CA SER A 93 1.67 0.19 4.18
C SER A 93 1.38 1.02 5.43
N ARG A 94 1.73 2.31 5.42
CA ARG A 94 1.33 3.30 6.43
C ARG A 94 0.20 4.21 5.96
N ASN A 95 -0.12 4.14 4.69
CA ASN A 95 -1.19 4.89 4.06
C ASN A 95 -2.37 3.95 3.84
N LEU A 96 -3.54 4.30 4.35
CA LEU A 96 -4.75 3.50 4.22
C LEU A 96 -5.19 3.35 2.75
N ILE A 97 -4.97 4.37 1.93
CA ILE A 97 -5.34 4.35 0.51
C ILE A 97 -4.46 3.33 -0.25
N ASP A 98 -3.15 3.35 -0.01
CA ASP A 98 -2.22 2.40 -0.63
C ASP A 98 -2.52 0.97 -0.17
N PHE A 99 -2.85 0.79 1.12
CA PHE A 99 -3.25 -0.51 1.65
C PHE A 99 -4.56 -1.01 1.01
N ALA A 100 -5.55 -0.13 0.88
CA ALA A 100 -6.81 -0.46 0.23
C ALA A 100 -6.60 -0.90 -1.23
N SER A 101 -5.81 -0.16 -2.00
CA SER A 101 -5.51 -0.48 -3.40
C SER A 101 -4.76 -1.81 -3.54
N MET A 102 -3.80 -2.08 -2.67
CA MET A 102 -3.10 -3.37 -2.62
C MET A 102 -4.06 -4.50 -2.28
N HIS A 103 -4.94 -4.30 -1.30
CA HIS A 103 -5.91 -5.32 -0.91
C HIS A 103 -6.89 -5.65 -2.05
N ASP A 104 -7.40 -4.64 -2.77
CA ASP A 104 -8.28 -4.84 -3.92
C ASP A 104 -7.56 -5.67 -5.01
N GLU A 105 -6.27 -5.39 -5.24
CA GLU A 105 -5.45 -6.18 -6.16
C GLU A 105 -5.32 -7.64 -5.68
N LEU A 106 -4.97 -7.87 -4.40
CA LEU A 106 -4.86 -9.22 -3.83
C LEU A 106 -6.19 -9.99 -3.92
N GLN A 107 -7.30 -9.32 -3.63
CA GLN A 107 -8.63 -9.92 -3.72
C GLN A 107 -8.97 -10.34 -5.16
N SER A 108 -8.66 -9.49 -6.15
CA SER A 108 -8.87 -9.80 -7.56
C SER A 108 -8.06 -11.01 -8.04
N LEU A 109 -6.89 -11.23 -7.44
CA LEU A 109 -5.99 -12.36 -7.72
C LEU A 109 -6.31 -13.60 -6.85
N GLY A 110 -7.28 -13.50 -5.94
CA GLY A 110 -7.66 -14.59 -5.04
C GLY A 110 -6.62 -14.90 -3.95
N VAL A 111 -5.82 -13.91 -3.57
CA VAL A 111 -4.77 -14.01 -2.54
C VAL A 111 -5.31 -13.51 -1.21
N THR A 112 -5.22 -14.34 -0.18
CA THR A 112 -5.61 -14.01 1.21
C THR A 112 -4.52 -13.15 1.86
N PHE A 113 -4.91 -12.02 2.44
CA PHE A 113 -4.01 -11.20 3.26
C PHE A 113 -4.14 -11.55 4.74
N VAL A 114 -3.01 -11.75 5.40
CA VAL A 114 -2.95 -12.09 6.83
C VAL A 114 -1.96 -11.20 7.56
N SER A 115 -2.40 -10.55 8.62
CA SER A 115 -1.55 -9.85 9.58
C SER A 115 -1.51 -10.57 10.91
N LYS A 116 -0.31 -11.05 11.29
CA LYS A 116 -0.15 -11.87 12.48
C LYS A 116 -0.50 -11.13 13.76
N ASN A 117 0.00 -9.91 13.91
CA ASN A 117 -0.09 -9.19 15.20
C ASN A 117 -1.47 -8.62 15.47
N GLU A 118 -2.18 -8.16 14.44
CA GLU A 118 -3.56 -7.72 14.53
C GLU A 118 -4.56 -8.89 14.50
N GLN A 119 -4.08 -10.13 14.35
CA GLN A 119 -4.93 -11.32 14.14
C GLN A 119 -5.96 -11.10 13.01
N PHE A 120 -5.51 -10.43 11.97
CA PHE A 120 -6.32 -10.02 10.84
C PHE A 120 -6.10 -10.98 9.67
N ASP A 121 -7.16 -11.63 9.24
CA ASP A 121 -7.17 -12.58 8.13
C ASP A 121 -8.40 -12.31 7.26
N THR A 122 -8.16 -11.90 6.02
CA THR A 122 -9.22 -11.56 5.07
C THR A 122 -10.05 -12.75 4.58
N SER A 123 -9.66 -13.97 4.90
CA SER A 123 -10.47 -15.17 4.65
C SER A 123 -11.57 -15.38 5.68
N SER A 124 -11.49 -14.72 6.84
CA SER A 124 -12.47 -14.79 7.91
C SER A 124 -13.56 -13.72 7.77
N ALA A 125 -14.79 -14.01 8.20
CA ALA A 125 -15.89 -13.04 8.19
C ALA A 125 -15.58 -11.76 9.02
N ILE A 126 -14.85 -11.90 10.12
CA ILE A 126 -14.40 -10.77 10.95
C ILE A 126 -13.35 -9.96 10.20
N GLY A 127 -12.38 -10.61 9.58
CA GLY A 127 -11.34 -9.93 8.80
C GLY A 127 -11.93 -9.20 7.59
N GLU A 128 -12.90 -9.80 6.90
CA GLU A 128 -13.62 -9.15 5.80
C GLU A 128 -14.39 -7.89 6.31
N ALA A 129 -15.08 -7.99 7.44
CA ALA A 129 -15.78 -6.85 8.04
C ALA A 129 -14.81 -5.73 8.44
N MET A 130 -13.68 -6.06 9.08
CA MET A 130 -12.64 -5.10 9.42
C MET A 130 -12.05 -4.44 8.18
N MET A 131 -11.83 -5.21 7.11
CA MET A 131 -11.34 -4.67 5.86
C MET A 131 -12.29 -3.63 5.26
N ARG A 132 -13.59 -3.91 5.26
CA ARG A 132 -14.61 -2.94 4.81
C ARG A 132 -14.55 -1.63 5.62
N ILE A 133 -14.30 -1.71 6.93
CA ILE A 133 -14.13 -0.52 7.78
C ILE A 133 -12.88 0.26 7.35
N ILE A 134 -11.75 -0.41 7.13
CA ILE A 134 -10.50 0.22 6.65
C ILE A 134 -10.73 0.92 5.31
N LEU A 135 -11.43 0.28 4.37
CA LEU A 135 -11.76 0.86 3.06
C LEU A 135 -12.63 2.13 3.19
N ILE A 136 -13.63 2.11 4.09
CA ILE A 136 -14.45 3.29 4.38
C ILE A 136 -13.59 4.45 4.92
N PHE A 137 -12.68 4.18 5.84
CA PHE A 137 -11.76 5.20 6.35
C PHE A 137 -10.82 5.74 5.27
N ALA A 138 -10.29 4.87 4.40
CA ALA A 138 -9.45 5.30 3.28
C ALA A 138 -10.21 6.20 2.30
N GLU A 139 -11.46 5.90 2.01
CA GLU A 139 -12.32 6.74 1.18
C GLU A 139 -12.63 8.09 1.85
N LEU A 140 -12.92 8.10 3.15
CA LEU A 140 -13.15 9.31 3.93
C LEU A 140 -11.91 10.21 3.93
N GLU A 141 -10.72 9.65 4.16
CA GLU A 141 -9.45 10.39 4.11
C GLU A 141 -9.22 11.05 2.74
N ARG A 142 -9.51 10.31 1.65
CA ARG A 142 -9.42 10.84 0.29
C ARG A 142 -10.37 12.00 0.06
N LYS A 143 -11.64 11.87 0.48
CA LYS A 143 -12.65 12.93 0.35
C LYS A 143 -12.26 14.17 1.15
N THR A 144 -11.87 13.99 2.41
CA THR A 144 -11.45 15.10 3.29
C THR A 144 -10.22 15.83 2.74
N THR A 145 -9.27 15.09 2.16
CA THR A 145 -8.10 15.68 1.51
C THR A 145 -8.50 16.50 0.27
N ALA A 146 -9.38 15.98 -0.57
CA ALA A 146 -9.89 16.69 -1.74
C ALA A 146 -10.63 17.98 -1.34
N GLU A 147 -11.48 17.93 -0.31
CA GLU A 147 -12.18 19.11 0.24
C GLU A 147 -11.20 20.16 0.74
N ARG A 148 -10.14 19.77 1.48
CA ARG A 148 -9.10 20.68 1.95
C ARG A 148 -8.36 21.35 0.79
N VAL A 149 -7.98 20.56 -0.22
CA VAL A 149 -7.29 21.10 -1.41
C VAL A 149 -8.19 22.08 -2.13
N THR A 150 -9.48 21.75 -2.31
CA THR A 150 -10.46 22.65 -2.95
C THR A 150 -10.62 23.93 -2.16
N ALA A 151 -10.76 23.86 -0.84
CA ALA A 151 -10.88 25.04 0.03
C ALA A 151 -9.64 25.95 -0.07
N VAL A 152 -8.43 25.36 -0.06
CA VAL A 152 -7.18 26.12 -0.25
C VAL A 152 -7.12 26.77 -1.63
N MET A 153 -7.52 26.05 -2.69
CA MET A 153 -7.55 26.60 -4.05
C MET A 153 -8.53 27.76 -4.19
N LEU A 154 -9.72 27.66 -3.57
CA LEU A 154 -10.72 28.72 -3.55
C LEU A 154 -10.21 29.95 -2.78
N SER A 155 -9.60 29.74 -1.61
CA SER A 155 -9.01 30.83 -0.84
C SER A 155 -7.92 31.55 -1.62
N ARG A 156 -7.01 30.81 -2.26
CA ARG A 156 -5.97 31.39 -3.11
C ARG A 156 -6.53 32.14 -4.31
N ALA A 157 -7.59 31.63 -4.93
CA ALA A 157 -8.24 32.28 -6.04
C ALA A 157 -8.93 33.60 -5.61
N SER A 158 -9.57 33.62 -4.42
CA SER A 158 -10.14 34.86 -3.86
C SER A 158 -9.09 35.92 -3.53
N ASP A 159 -7.86 35.49 -3.19
CA ASP A 159 -6.71 36.36 -2.97
C ASP A 159 -5.98 36.74 -4.27
N GLY A 160 -6.54 36.40 -5.45
CA GLY A 160 -5.93 36.67 -6.75
C GLY A 160 -4.69 35.82 -7.05
N GLN A 161 -4.46 34.74 -6.29
CA GLN A 161 -3.30 33.87 -6.49
C GLN A 161 -3.58 32.80 -7.54
N TRP A 162 -2.61 32.55 -8.39
CA TRP A 162 -2.72 31.48 -9.37
C TRP A 162 -2.55 30.08 -8.73
N ASN A 163 -3.47 29.18 -9.04
CA ASN A 163 -3.45 27.80 -8.51
C ASN A 163 -2.66 26.81 -9.37
N GLY A 164 -1.98 27.27 -10.41
CA GLY A 164 -1.26 26.41 -11.35
C GLY A 164 -2.10 26.04 -12.57
N GLY A 165 -1.59 25.18 -13.41
CA GLY A 165 -2.18 24.79 -14.68
C GLY A 165 -1.44 25.37 -15.87
N ARG A 166 -2.08 25.35 -17.07
CA ARG A 166 -1.53 25.96 -18.28
C ARG A 166 -1.66 27.47 -18.19
N VAL A 167 -0.55 28.19 -18.41
CA VAL A 167 -0.58 29.66 -18.50
C VAL A 167 -1.47 30.06 -19.67
N PRO A 168 -2.42 31.02 -19.50
CA PRO A 168 -3.26 31.52 -20.59
C PRO A 168 -2.41 32.09 -21.71
N PHE A 169 -2.90 31.98 -22.95
CA PHE A 169 -2.28 32.61 -24.13
C PHE A 169 -2.18 34.12 -23.93
N GLY A 170 -1.10 34.74 -24.35
CA GLY A 170 -0.83 36.16 -24.15
C GLY A 170 -0.24 36.52 -22.79
N TYR A 171 0.01 35.53 -21.90
CA TYR A 171 0.58 35.78 -20.57
C TYR A 171 1.79 34.89 -20.32
N SER A 172 2.72 35.38 -19.51
CA SER A 172 3.80 34.61 -18.90
C SER A 172 3.67 34.61 -17.36
N TRP A 173 4.09 33.54 -16.70
CA TRP A 173 4.07 33.43 -15.26
C TRP A 173 5.48 33.47 -14.69
N SER A 174 5.75 34.41 -13.78
CA SER A 174 6.98 34.45 -13.01
C SER A 174 6.84 33.65 -11.69
N LYS A 175 7.72 32.66 -11.51
CA LYS A 175 7.78 31.89 -10.25
C LYS A 175 8.35 32.72 -9.09
N GLU A 176 9.19 33.71 -9.40
CA GLU A 176 9.86 34.56 -8.40
C GLU A 176 8.91 35.57 -7.80
N THR A 177 8.22 36.34 -8.68
CA THR A 177 7.28 37.37 -8.25
C THR A 177 5.86 36.85 -8.00
N LYS A 178 5.56 35.63 -8.45
CA LYS A 178 4.21 35.03 -8.41
C LYS A 178 3.15 35.90 -9.08
N THR A 179 3.52 36.50 -10.22
CA THR A 179 2.65 37.39 -11.02
C THR A 179 2.62 36.99 -12.49
N PHE A 180 1.53 37.36 -13.15
CA PHE A 180 1.43 37.28 -14.61
C PHE A 180 1.98 38.55 -15.25
N SER A 181 2.64 38.40 -16.37
CA SER A 181 3.05 39.48 -17.28
C SER A 181 2.42 39.25 -18.65
N ILE A 182 2.02 40.33 -19.34
CA ILE A 182 1.52 40.28 -20.71
C ILE A 182 2.71 39.99 -21.62
N VAL A 183 2.53 39.11 -22.59
CA VAL A 183 3.48 38.87 -23.68
C VAL A 183 3.01 39.69 -24.89
N PRO A 184 3.65 40.84 -25.22
CA PRO A 184 3.14 41.76 -26.23
C PRO A 184 3.02 41.18 -27.64
N GLU A 185 3.81 40.12 -27.91
CA GLU A 185 3.83 39.44 -29.22
C GLU A 185 2.65 38.46 -29.39
N GLU A 186 1.98 38.13 -28.30
CA GLU A 186 0.86 37.19 -28.26
C GLU A 186 -0.47 37.88 -27.87
N ALA A 187 -0.43 39.15 -27.48
CA ALA A 187 -1.57 39.92 -26.95
C ALA A 187 -2.38 40.60 -28.07
#